data_3192718ec9f95dff22ca7d213e6dab0d
#
_entry.id   3192718ec9f95dff22ca7d213e6dab0d
#
_cell.length_a   1.000
_cell.length_b   1.000
_cell.length_c   1.000
_cell.angle_alpha   90.00
_cell.angle_beta   90.00
_cell.angle_gamma   90.00
#
_symmetry.space_group_name_H-M   'P 1'
#
loop_
_entity.id
_entity.type
_entity.pdbx_description
1 polymer ?
#
loop_
_entity_poly.entity_id
_entity_poly.type
_entity_poly.pdbx_seq_one_letter_code
_entity_poly.pdbx_strand_id
1 'polypeptide(L)'
;VPYSFTYSARVPLVFLALDDTLLDRSGAFKLWAKGFLDDIAAPHEDLDWLLSVDADGLTSRWDLADAIRDRYHLNVPSIDLLDELHEGPLAYERLDPLVACALQIAGDAGWVPVVVTNGPHEQQETRIRRTGLDRYVADWVISEQAGVSKPNPRIFALAAQRVRMRLGGAWIVGDSPEADIGGAAAMGLPSVWLHRGRSWIDGRFAPTRVVGNVIQGLSAVMSAPAR
;
A
#
# COMPACT_ATOMS: atom_id res chain seq x y z
N VAL A 1 30.66 -23.84 -33.96
CA VAL A 1 30.48 -23.87 -32.53
C VAL A 1 29.09 -23.29 -32.24
N PRO A 2 28.13 -24.04 -31.68
CA PRO A 2 26.78 -23.49 -31.39
C PRO A 2 26.89 -22.54 -30.20
N TYR A 3 26.44 -21.31 -30.39
CA TYR A 3 26.23 -20.36 -29.31
C TYR A 3 25.11 -20.90 -28.41
N SER A 4 25.46 -21.37 -27.24
CA SER A 4 24.53 -21.67 -26.17
C SER A 4 24.03 -20.33 -25.64
N PHE A 5 22.77 -19.98 -25.96
CA PHE A 5 22.05 -18.94 -25.29
C PHE A 5 21.80 -19.42 -23.85
N THR A 6 22.65 -18.98 -22.94
CA THR A 6 22.32 -19.05 -21.51
C THR A 6 21.04 -18.30 -21.30
N TYR A 7 20.00 -19.01 -20.89
CA TYR A 7 18.74 -18.39 -20.41
C TYR A 7 19.08 -17.34 -19.34
N SER A 8 18.86 -16.07 -19.67
CA SER A 8 18.95 -14.99 -18.73
C SER A 8 18.07 -15.34 -17.52
N ALA A 9 18.64 -15.30 -16.33
CA ALA A 9 17.91 -15.51 -15.09
C ALA A 9 16.61 -14.70 -15.14
N ARG A 10 15.47 -15.35 -14.86
CA ARG A 10 14.17 -14.66 -14.85
C ARG A 10 14.24 -13.58 -13.81
N VAL A 11 14.23 -12.33 -14.24
CA VAL A 11 14.14 -11.17 -13.34
C VAL A 11 12.78 -11.26 -12.64
N PRO A 12 12.73 -11.41 -11.31
CA PRO A 12 11.49 -11.62 -10.60
C PRO A 12 10.81 -10.30 -10.25
N LEU A 13 9.46 -10.28 -10.33
CA LEU A 13 8.62 -9.16 -9.91
C LEU A 13 8.28 -9.27 -8.43
N VAL A 14 8.23 -8.12 -7.75
CA VAL A 14 7.56 -8.00 -6.46
C VAL A 14 6.53 -6.86 -6.53
N PHE A 15 5.26 -7.20 -6.35
CA PHE A 15 4.19 -6.23 -6.21
C PHE A 15 4.05 -5.83 -4.73
N LEU A 16 3.97 -4.54 -4.49
CA LEU A 16 3.96 -3.94 -3.15
C LEU A 16 2.71 -3.07 -3.01
N ALA A 17 1.97 -3.26 -1.94
CA ALA A 17 0.92 -2.32 -1.57
C ALA A 17 1.56 -0.98 -1.14
N LEU A 18 0.80 0.11 -1.23
CA LEU A 18 1.26 1.44 -0.80
C LEU A 18 0.92 1.67 0.66
N ASP A 19 -0.38 1.77 0.95
CA ASP A 19 -0.90 2.08 2.26
C ASP A 19 -0.53 1.01 3.27
N ASP A 20 -0.03 1.44 4.42
CA ASP A 20 0.36 0.60 5.56
C ASP A 20 1.31 -0.55 5.22
N THR A 21 1.95 -0.44 4.05
CA THR A 21 2.97 -1.35 3.54
C THR A 21 4.26 -0.59 3.27
N LEU A 22 4.29 0.28 2.26
CA LEU A 22 5.46 1.12 1.94
C LEU A 22 5.41 2.47 2.66
N LEU A 23 4.22 3.03 2.86
CA LEU A 23 3.96 4.26 3.58
C LEU A 23 3.07 3.95 4.80
N ASP A 24 3.43 4.50 5.96
CA ASP A 24 2.64 4.39 7.20
C ASP A 24 1.45 5.36 7.16
N ARG A 25 0.44 5.02 6.35
CA ARG A 25 -0.77 5.82 6.18
C ARG A 25 -1.53 5.98 7.49
N SER A 26 -1.70 4.90 8.24
CA SER A 26 -2.45 4.92 9.49
C SER A 26 -1.73 5.75 10.56
N GLY A 27 -0.40 5.68 10.63
CA GLY A 27 0.39 6.52 11.52
C GLY A 27 0.31 7.99 11.15
N ALA A 28 0.40 8.33 9.87
CA ALA A 28 0.26 9.71 9.39
C ALA A 28 -1.14 10.27 9.67
N PHE A 29 -2.20 9.50 9.42
CA PHE A 29 -3.56 9.89 9.76
C PHE A 29 -3.74 10.11 11.26
N LYS A 30 -3.18 9.23 12.09
CA LYS A 30 -3.23 9.37 13.55
C LYS A 30 -2.54 10.64 14.06
N LEU A 31 -1.40 11.01 13.45
CA LEU A 31 -0.68 12.24 13.80
C LEU A 31 -1.49 13.47 13.40
N TRP A 32 -2.01 13.49 12.20
CA TRP A 32 -2.92 14.55 11.75
C TRP A 32 -4.15 14.65 12.64
N ALA A 33 -4.82 13.53 12.93
CA ALA A 33 -6.04 13.50 13.74
C ALA A 33 -5.85 14.12 15.12
N LYS A 34 -4.69 13.93 15.75
CA LYS A 34 -4.36 14.58 17.02
C LYS A 34 -4.32 16.10 16.90
N GLY A 35 -3.60 16.61 15.90
CA GLY A 35 -3.51 18.05 15.64
C GLY A 35 -4.89 18.64 15.29
N PHE A 36 -5.67 17.95 14.48
CA PHE A 36 -7.02 18.36 14.11
C PHE A 36 -7.94 18.47 15.33
N LEU A 37 -7.90 17.50 16.25
CA LEU A 37 -8.69 17.56 17.50
C LEU A 37 -8.28 18.73 18.39
N ASP A 38 -6.96 19.03 18.46
CA ASP A 38 -6.46 20.20 19.18
C ASP A 38 -6.99 21.51 18.55
N ASP A 39 -6.95 21.63 17.23
CA ASP A 39 -7.35 22.82 16.48
C ASP A 39 -8.84 23.14 16.65
N ILE A 40 -9.69 22.12 16.75
CA ILE A 40 -11.14 22.30 16.99
C ILE A 40 -11.50 22.26 18.47
N ALA A 41 -10.54 22.21 19.37
CA ALA A 41 -10.72 22.11 20.84
C ALA A 41 -11.61 20.91 21.24
N ALA A 42 -11.52 19.78 20.52
CA ALA A 42 -12.24 18.55 20.84
C ALA A 42 -11.50 17.73 21.90
N PRO A 43 -12.19 16.82 22.63
CA PRO A 43 -11.56 15.94 23.60
C PRO A 43 -10.54 15.01 22.93
N HIS A 44 -9.37 14.82 23.57
CA HIS A 44 -8.35 13.88 23.06
C HIS A 44 -8.81 12.41 23.03
N GLU A 45 -9.79 12.06 23.88
CA GLU A 45 -10.43 10.74 23.91
C GLU A 45 -11.18 10.43 22.61
N ASP A 46 -11.52 11.43 21.82
CA ASP A 46 -12.16 11.26 20.53
C ASP A 46 -11.22 10.73 19.42
N LEU A 47 -9.92 10.65 19.71
CA LEU A 47 -8.95 10.07 18.76
C LEU A 47 -9.34 8.65 18.34
N ASP A 48 -9.72 7.79 19.31
CA ASP A 48 -10.09 6.40 19.01
C ASP A 48 -11.36 6.34 18.16
N TRP A 49 -12.32 7.26 18.41
CA TRP A 49 -13.49 7.37 17.55
C TRP A 49 -13.10 7.77 16.12
N LEU A 50 -12.28 8.81 15.96
CA LEU A 50 -11.87 9.29 14.64
C LEU A 50 -11.11 8.22 13.84
N LEU A 51 -10.22 7.47 14.49
CA LEU A 51 -9.54 6.33 13.88
C LEU A 51 -10.51 5.21 13.48
N SER A 52 -11.52 4.94 14.34
CA SER A 52 -12.53 3.91 14.05
C SER A 52 -13.41 4.26 12.86
N VAL A 53 -13.77 5.54 12.71
CA VAL A 53 -14.58 6.02 11.58
C VAL A 53 -13.76 6.05 10.28
N ASP A 54 -12.47 6.39 10.32
CA ASP A 54 -11.57 6.30 9.16
C ASP A 54 -11.42 4.85 8.67
N ALA A 55 -11.52 3.87 9.58
CA ALA A 55 -11.47 2.44 9.29
C ALA A 55 -10.27 2.04 8.42
N ASP A 56 -9.05 2.47 8.78
CA ASP A 56 -7.81 2.25 8.00
C ASP A 56 -7.92 2.77 6.54
N GLY A 57 -8.69 3.85 6.34
CA GLY A 57 -8.88 4.46 5.02
C GLY A 57 -9.95 3.80 4.16
N LEU A 58 -10.70 2.86 4.69
CA LEU A 58 -11.81 2.20 3.98
C LEU A 58 -13.06 3.06 3.89
N THR A 59 -13.26 3.99 4.83
CA THR A 59 -14.35 4.96 4.78
C THR A 59 -14.08 6.01 3.71
N SER A 60 -15.09 6.32 2.89
CA SER A 60 -14.93 7.38 1.89
C SER A 60 -14.64 8.72 2.57
N ARG A 61 -13.85 9.58 1.91
CA ARG A 61 -13.51 10.89 2.48
C ARG A 61 -14.76 11.78 2.69
N TRP A 62 -15.78 11.61 1.86
CA TRP A 62 -17.07 12.29 2.03
C TRP A 62 -17.78 11.83 3.30
N ASP A 63 -17.91 10.52 3.52
CA ASP A 63 -18.58 9.99 4.70
C ASP A 63 -17.82 10.35 5.99
N LEU A 64 -16.47 10.36 5.92
CA LEU A 64 -15.64 10.79 7.05
C LEU A 64 -15.79 12.28 7.33
N ALA A 65 -15.82 13.14 6.30
CA ALA A 65 -16.03 14.57 6.44
C ALA A 65 -17.41 14.88 7.06
N ASP A 66 -18.46 14.20 6.58
CA ASP A 66 -19.80 14.34 7.12
C ASP A 66 -19.87 13.87 8.58
N ALA A 67 -19.28 12.74 8.92
CA ALA A 67 -19.22 12.24 10.29
C ALA A 67 -18.51 13.19 11.26
N ILE A 68 -17.39 13.79 10.82
CA ILE A 68 -16.64 14.78 11.59
C ILE A 68 -17.49 16.04 11.78
N ARG A 69 -18.04 16.58 10.70
CA ARG A 69 -18.89 17.78 10.75
C ARG A 69 -20.07 17.60 11.71
N ASP A 70 -20.77 16.49 11.62
CA ASP A 70 -21.96 16.22 12.42
C ASP A 70 -21.61 16.00 13.90
N ARG A 71 -20.52 15.30 14.20
CA ARG A 71 -20.08 15.06 15.58
C ARG A 71 -19.67 16.32 16.31
N TYR A 72 -18.92 17.18 15.64
CA TYR A 72 -18.38 18.41 16.26
C TYR A 72 -19.21 19.66 15.95
N HIS A 73 -20.36 19.50 15.29
CA HIS A 73 -21.25 20.62 14.90
C HIS A 73 -20.48 21.73 14.18
N LEU A 74 -19.53 21.35 13.29
CA LEU A 74 -18.70 22.31 12.58
C LEU A 74 -19.54 23.09 11.56
N ASN A 75 -19.49 24.41 11.64
CA ASN A 75 -20.17 25.29 10.69
C ASN A 75 -19.30 25.56 9.45
N VAL A 76 -18.84 24.47 8.80
CA VAL A 76 -18.04 24.51 7.59
C VAL A 76 -18.63 23.57 6.54
N PRO A 77 -18.54 23.88 5.25
CA PRO A 77 -18.92 22.95 4.19
C PRO A 77 -18.10 21.66 4.24
N SER A 78 -18.70 20.51 3.91
CA SER A 78 -17.98 19.24 3.87
C SER A 78 -16.84 19.25 2.86
N ILE A 79 -16.92 20.06 1.81
CA ILE A 79 -15.84 20.22 0.82
C ILE A 79 -14.55 20.79 1.44
N ASP A 80 -14.65 21.70 2.39
CA ASP A 80 -13.47 22.27 3.07
C ASP A 80 -12.80 21.23 3.97
N LEU A 81 -13.59 20.34 4.58
CA LEU A 81 -13.09 19.20 5.35
C LEU A 81 -12.47 18.14 4.45
N LEU A 82 -12.91 18.00 3.20
CA LEU A 82 -12.29 17.09 2.24
C LEU A 82 -10.87 17.49 1.92
N ASP A 83 -10.61 18.77 1.68
CA ASP A 83 -9.27 19.29 1.41
C ASP A 83 -8.37 19.04 2.62
N GLU A 84 -8.88 19.29 3.83
CA GLU A 84 -8.16 18.99 5.08
C GLU A 84 -7.87 17.49 5.25
N LEU A 85 -8.84 16.61 4.95
CA LEU A 85 -8.67 15.16 5.02
C LEU A 85 -7.72 14.60 3.95
N HIS A 86 -7.53 15.31 2.85
CA HIS A 86 -6.59 14.95 1.80
C HIS A 86 -5.18 15.43 2.10
N GLU A 87 -5.01 16.73 2.40
CA GLU A 87 -3.69 17.36 2.55
C GLU A 87 -3.10 17.19 3.95
N GLY A 88 -3.95 17.22 4.99
CA GLY A 88 -3.50 17.19 6.37
C GLY A 88 -2.65 15.94 6.71
N PRO A 89 -3.13 14.71 6.47
CA PRO A 89 -2.32 13.50 6.69
C PRO A 89 -1.05 13.46 5.86
N LEU A 90 -1.05 14.01 4.62
CA LEU A 90 0.14 14.04 3.76
C LEU A 90 1.31 14.82 4.36
N ALA A 91 1.03 15.79 5.24
CA ALA A 91 2.08 16.53 5.93
C ALA A 91 2.93 15.65 6.85
N TYR A 92 2.39 14.52 7.30
CA TYR A 92 3.03 13.56 8.18
C TYR A 92 3.56 12.32 7.45
N GLU A 93 3.18 12.09 6.19
CA GLU A 93 3.70 10.95 5.44
C GLU A 93 5.16 11.15 5.03
N ARG A 94 5.96 10.14 5.29
CA ARG A 94 7.37 10.07 4.88
C ARG A 94 7.69 8.65 4.46
N LEU A 95 8.55 8.50 3.46
CA LEU A 95 9.18 7.22 3.19
C LEU A 95 10.25 6.96 4.27
N ASP A 96 10.10 5.86 5.01
CA ASP A 96 11.11 5.43 5.97
C ASP A 96 12.43 5.14 5.24
N PRO A 97 13.56 5.75 5.65
CA PRO A 97 14.86 5.49 5.03
C PRO A 97 15.26 4.01 5.02
N LEU A 98 14.80 3.22 6.00
CA LEU A 98 15.05 1.77 6.02
C LEU A 98 14.24 1.03 4.96
N VAL A 99 13.02 1.49 4.67
CA VAL A 99 12.19 0.96 3.56
C VAL A 99 12.83 1.31 2.23
N ALA A 100 13.29 2.56 2.05
CA ALA A 100 14.02 2.97 0.86
C ALA A 100 15.28 2.13 0.64
N CYS A 101 16.07 1.89 1.67
CA CYS A 101 17.24 1.02 1.62
C CYS A 101 16.87 -0.43 1.25
N ALA A 102 15.81 -0.98 1.82
CA ALA A 102 15.36 -2.34 1.52
C ALA A 102 14.90 -2.50 0.06
N LEU A 103 14.21 -1.47 -0.49
CA LEU A 103 13.83 -1.43 -1.90
C LEU A 103 15.06 -1.37 -2.82
N GLN A 104 16.05 -0.54 -2.46
CA GLN A 104 17.33 -0.46 -3.20
C GLN A 104 18.04 -1.81 -3.21
N ILE A 105 18.17 -2.46 -2.05
CA ILE A 105 18.77 -3.81 -1.95
C ILE A 105 18.02 -4.82 -2.80
N ALA A 106 16.69 -4.78 -2.81
CA ALA A 106 15.90 -5.67 -3.67
C ALA A 106 16.16 -5.42 -5.15
N GLY A 107 16.25 -4.14 -5.56
CA GLY A 107 16.62 -3.75 -6.92
C GLY A 107 18.01 -4.24 -7.32
N ASP A 108 19.01 -4.05 -6.46
CA ASP A 108 20.39 -4.49 -6.68
C ASP A 108 20.50 -6.03 -6.74
N ALA A 109 19.63 -6.74 -6.03
CA ALA A 109 19.48 -8.20 -6.11
C ALA A 109 18.73 -8.69 -7.36
N GLY A 110 18.32 -7.76 -8.24
CA GLY A 110 17.65 -8.05 -9.51
C GLY A 110 16.15 -8.20 -9.43
N TRP A 111 15.50 -7.85 -8.30
CA TRP A 111 14.06 -7.78 -8.20
C TRP A 111 13.53 -6.49 -8.81
N VAL A 112 12.31 -6.54 -9.37
CA VAL A 112 11.64 -5.37 -9.91
C VAL A 112 10.44 -5.01 -9.00
N PRO A 113 10.60 -4.01 -8.10
CA PRO A 113 9.52 -3.55 -7.26
C PRO A 113 8.50 -2.74 -8.09
N VAL A 114 7.23 -3.08 -7.97
CA VAL A 114 6.12 -2.35 -8.61
C VAL A 114 5.03 -2.11 -7.57
N VAL A 115 4.59 -0.86 -7.44
CA VAL A 115 3.47 -0.54 -6.53
C VAL A 115 2.14 -0.88 -7.20
N VAL A 116 1.26 -1.55 -6.44
CA VAL A 116 -0.14 -1.78 -6.84
C VAL A 116 -1.05 -1.34 -5.72
N THR A 117 -1.80 -0.26 -5.94
CA THR A 117 -2.61 0.37 -4.89
C THR A 117 -4.04 0.64 -5.35
N ASN A 118 -4.99 0.50 -4.42
CA ASN A 118 -6.36 0.95 -4.61
C ASN A 118 -6.47 2.41 -4.16
N GLY A 119 -7.27 3.21 -4.85
CA GLY A 119 -7.58 4.59 -4.49
C GLY A 119 -7.66 5.53 -5.69
N PRO A 120 -7.91 6.82 -5.42
CA PRO A 120 -7.93 7.89 -6.43
C PRO A 120 -6.52 8.09 -7.02
N HIS A 121 -6.49 8.28 -8.35
CA HIS A 121 -5.22 8.36 -9.09
C HIS A 121 -4.34 9.51 -8.62
N GLU A 122 -4.89 10.70 -8.59
CA GLU A 122 -4.15 11.92 -8.25
C GLU A 122 -3.60 11.85 -6.81
N GLN A 123 -4.41 11.36 -5.88
CA GLN A 123 -4.00 11.23 -4.47
C GLN A 123 -2.83 10.24 -4.32
N GLN A 124 -2.95 9.02 -4.86
CA GLN A 124 -1.92 8.00 -4.72
C GLN A 124 -0.63 8.38 -5.45
N GLU A 125 -0.73 8.97 -6.64
CA GLU A 125 0.44 9.42 -7.40
C GLU A 125 1.16 10.57 -6.68
N THR A 126 0.42 11.54 -6.13
CA THR A 126 0.99 12.63 -5.32
C THR A 126 1.78 12.08 -4.14
N ARG A 127 1.24 11.09 -3.42
CA ARG A 127 1.91 10.47 -2.28
C ARG A 127 3.19 9.75 -2.68
N ILE A 128 3.17 8.98 -3.75
CA ILE A 128 4.37 8.29 -4.29
C ILE A 128 5.46 9.30 -4.63
N ARG A 129 5.11 10.40 -5.30
CA ARG A 129 6.08 11.43 -5.72
C ARG A 129 6.59 12.29 -4.56
N ARG A 130 5.70 12.77 -3.68
CA ARG A 130 6.07 13.63 -2.54
C ARG A 130 6.98 12.93 -1.53
N THR A 131 6.77 11.64 -1.33
CA THR A 131 7.62 10.84 -0.44
C THR A 131 8.93 10.42 -1.09
N GLY A 132 9.08 10.58 -2.40
CA GLY A 132 10.25 10.16 -3.18
C GLY A 132 10.33 8.65 -3.40
N LEU A 133 9.22 7.93 -3.18
CA LEU A 133 9.12 6.49 -3.42
C LEU A 133 9.33 6.12 -4.89
N ASP A 134 8.96 7.02 -5.82
CA ASP A 134 9.15 6.90 -7.26
C ASP A 134 10.61 6.61 -7.69
N ARG A 135 11.60 6.91 -6.84
CA ARG A 135 13.01 6.64 -7.09
C ARG A 135 13.41 5.19 -6.83
N TYR A 136 12.59 4.43 -6.11
CA TYR A 136 12.91 3.09 -5.61
C TYR A 136 12.05 1.99 -6.22
N VAL A 137 11.05 2.34 -7.02
CA VAL A 137 10.14 1.42 -7.69
C VAL A 137 10.22 1.58 -9.20
N ALA A 138 10.02 0.50 -9.94
CA ALA A 138 10.10 0.53 -11.41
C ALA A 138 8.87 1.21 -12.03
N ASP A 139 7.69 1.05 -11.42
CA ASP A 139 6.43 1.66 -11.86
C ASP A 139 5.36 1.51 -10.76
N TRP A 140 4.19 2.09 -10.98
CA TRP A 140 3.01 1.92 -10.12
C TRP A 140 1.73 1.81 -10.94
N VAL A 141 0.75 1.08 -10.39
CA VAL A 141 -0.60 0.97 -10.93
C VAL A 141 -1.60 1.34 -9.84
N ILE A 142 -2.46 2.29 -10.15
CA ILE A 142 -3.49 2.81 -9.26
C ILE A 142 -4.86 2.40 -9.79
N SER A 143 -5.73 1.90 -8.93
CA SER A 143 -6.99 1.24 -9.34
C SER A 143 -7.92 2.15 -10.13
N GLU A 144 -8.04 3.43 -9.77
CA GLU A 144 -8.91 4.36 -10.51
C GLU A 144 -8.44 4.51 -11.96
N GLN A 145 -7.14 4.76 -12.20
CA GLN A 145 -6.58 4.86 -13.54
C GLN A 145 -6.67 3.54 -14.31
N ALA A 146 -6.49 2.42 -13.61
CA ALA A 146 -6.54 1.10 -14.20
C ALA A 146 -7.98 0.63 -14.56
N GLY A 147 -9.01 1.28 -14.01
CA GLY A 147 -10.39 0.87 -14.13
C GLY A 147 -10.70 -0.47 -13.46
N VAL A 148 -9.83 -0.93 -12.56
CA VAL A 148 -9.94 -2.20 -11.84
C VAL A 148 -9.12 -2.14 -10.55
N SER A 149 -9.67 -2.69 -9.45
CA SER A 149 -9.05 -2.67 -8.12
C SER A 149 -8.64 -4.07 -7.65
N LYS A 150 -7.66 -4.13 -6.75
CA LYS A 150 -7.37 -5.33 -5.95
C LYS A 150 -8.64 -5.76 -5.18
N PRO A 151 -8.96 -7.04 -5.07
CA PRO A 151 -8.16 -8.22 -5.38
C PRO A 151 -8.25 -8.74 -6.83
N ASN A 152 -8.85 -8.00 -7.77
CA ASN A 152 -8.99 -8.48 -9.15
C ASN A 152 -7.61 -8.73 -9.80
N PRO A 153 -7.34 -9.95 -10.33
CA PRO A 153 -6.06 -10.31 -10.96
C PRO A 153 -5.62 -9.38 -12.11
N ARG A 154 -6.56 -8.72 -12.78
CA ARG A 154 -6.26 -7.84 -13.91
C ARG A 154 -5.36 -6.67 -13.53
N ILE A 155 -5.47 -6.13 -12.31
CA ILE A 155 -4.63 -5.00 -11.89
C ILE A 155 -3.14 -5.40 -11.83
N PHE A 156 -2.84 -6.61 -11.34
CA PHE A 156 -1.48 -7.14 -11.29
C PHE A 156 -0.96 -7.51 -12.68
N ALA A 157 -1.83 -8.00 -13.56
CA ALA A 157 -1.47 -8.26 -14.96
C ALA A 157 -1.10 -6.95 -15.68
N LEU A 158 -1.87 -5.88 -15.46
CA LEU A 158 -1.54 -4.54 -15.96
C LEU A 158 -0.20 -4.04 -15.41
N ALA A 159 0.06 -4.25 -14.13
CA ALA A 159 1.32 -3.87 -13.50
C ALA A 159 2.52 -4.60 -14.13
N ALA A 160 2.42 -5.90 -14.35
CA ALA A 160 3.44 -6.69 -15.04
C ALA A 160 3.65 -6.21 -16.50
N GLN A 161 2.56 -5.90 -17.20
CA GLN A 161 2.61 -5.39 -18.59
C GLN A 161 3.33 -4.04 -18.66
N ARG A 162 3.08 -3.12 -17.73
CA ARG A 162 3.73 -1.79 -17.70
C ARG A 162 5.26 -1.90 -17.63
N VAL A 163 5.78 -2.83 -16.86
CA VAL A 163 7.21 -3.11 -16.77
C VAL A 163 7.70 -4.17 -17.77
N ARG A 164 6.82 -4.60 -18.70
CA ARG A 164 7.12 -5.59 -19.77
C ARG A 164 7.62 -6.93 -19.24
N MET A 165 7.07 -7.37 -18.12
CA MET A 165 7.46 -8.61 -17.45
C MET A 165 6.31 -9.62 -17.37
N ARG A 166 6.65 -10.87 -17.05
CA ARG A 166 5.67 -11.96 -16.85
C ARG A 166 5.36 -12.12 -15.36
N LEU A 167 4.15 -12.55 -15.05
CA LEU A 167 3.71 -12.84 -13.68
C LEU A 167 4.39 -14.06 -13.05
N GLY A 168 4.93 -14.98 -13.87
CA GLY A 168 5.53 -16.21 -13.34
C GLY A 168 6.72 -15.93 -12.43
N GLY A 169 6.63 -16.37 -11.17
CA GLY A 169 7.64 -16.11 -10.13
C GLY A 169 7.46 -14.79 -9.37
N ALA A 170 6.43 -14.00 -9.68
CA ALA A 170 6.13 -12.78 -8.96
C ALA A 170 5.67 -13.07 -7.52
N TRP A 171 5.93 -12.13 -6.62
CA TRP A 171 5.44 -12.11 -5.24
C TRP A 171 4.54 -10.90 -5.02
N ILE A 172 3.63 -11.03 -4.06
CA ILE A 172 2.81 -9.91 -3.59
C ILE A 172 3.11 -9.69 -2.11
N VAL A 173 3.38 -8.45 -1.73
CA VAL A 173 3.62 -8.04 -0.34
C VAL A 173 2.64 -6.94 0.00
N GLY A 174 1.84 -7.14 1.03
CA GLY A 174 0.86 -6.16 1.47
C GLY A 174 0.28 -6.48 2.84
N ASP A 175 -0.51 -5.57 3.36
CA ASP A 175 -1.12 -5.67 4.68
C ASP A 175 -2.62 -6.06 4.63
N SER A 176 -3.27 -5.90 3.46
CA SER A 176 -4.69 -6.23 3.30
C SER A 176 -4.92 -7.73 3.03
N PRO A 177 -5.61 -8.46 3.93
CA PRO A 177 -5.96 -9.85 3.69
C PRO A 177 -6.74 -10.06 2.39
N GLU A 178 -7.76 -9.26 2.14
CA GLU A 178 -8.63 -9.40 0.96
C GLU A 178 -7.94 -8.89 -0.32
N ALA A 179 -7.45 -7.64 -0.31
CA ALA A 179 -6.95 -6.99 -1.52
C ALA A 179 -5.61 -7.59 -1.99
N ASP A 180 -4.67 -7.81 -1.07
CA ASP A 180 -3.32 -8.25 -1.43
C ASP A 180 -3.21 -9.77 -1.44
N ILE A 181 -3.58 -10.42 -0.32
CA ILE A 181 -3.40 -11.86 -0.18
C ILE A 181 -4.46 -12.61 -0.96
N GLY A 182 -5.72 -12.13 -0.94
CA GLY A 182 -6.78 -12.66 -1.79
C GLY A 182 -6.46 -12.50 -3.27
N GLY A 183 -5.91 -11.35 -3.67
CA GLY A 183 -5.43 -11.11 -5.04
C GLY A 183 -4.32 -12.07 -5.46
N ALA A 184 -3.34 -12.33 -4.58
CA ALA A 184 -2.29 -13.32 -4.80
C ALA A 184 -2.85 -14.74 -4.96
N ALA A 185 -3.75 -15.13 -4.06
CA ALA A 185 -4.38 -16.44 -4.07
C ALA A 185 -5.16 -16.68 -5.38
N ALA A 186 -5.90 -15.67 -5.86
CA ALA A 186 -6.63 -15.75 -7.13
C ALA A 186 -5.74 -16.01 -8.35
N MET A 187 -4.43 -15.71 -8.26
CA MET A 187 -3.45 -15.94 -9.31
C MET A 187 -2.52 -17.11 -9.05
N GLY A 188 -2.64 -17.79 -7.91
CA GLY A 188 -1.69 -18.81 -7.48
C GLY A 188 -0.28 -18.28 -7.24
N LEU A 189 -0.14 -16.99 -6.91
CA LEU A 189 1.13 -16.36 -6.63
C LEU A 189 1.44 -16.43 -5.12
N PRO A 190 2.73 -16.56 -4.77
CA PRO A 190 3.14 -16.46 -3.38
C PRO A 190 2.94 -15.04 -2.84
N SER A 191 2.64 -14.95 -1.54
CA SER A 191 2.38 -13.70 -0.88
C SER A 191 3.03 -13.58 0.49
N VAL A 192 3.27 -12.34 0.90
CA VAL A 192 3.73 -11.99 2.25
C VAL A 192 2.70 -11.04 2.85
N TRP A 193 2.13 -11.42 3.96
CA TRP A 193 1.21 -10.58 4.70
C TRP A 193 1.93 -9.84 5.84
N LEU A 194 1.76 -8.52 5.86
CA LEU A 194 2.19 -7.67 6.96
C LEU A 194 1.08 -7.64 8.01
N HIS A 195 1.30 -8.33 9.14
CA HIS A 195 0.23 -8.52 10.11
C HIS A 195 -0.14 -7.26 10.91
N ARG A 196 0.76 -6.30 11.08
CA ARG A 196 0.49 -5.04 11.80
C ARG A 196 -0.17 -5.28 13.18
N GLY A 197 0.23 -6.33 13.89
CA GLY A 197 -0.36 -6.73 15.17
C GLY A 197 -1.68 -7.49 15.09
N ARG A 198 -2.24 -7.71 13.88
CA ARG A 198 -3.48 -8.47 13.65
C ARG A 198 -3.19 -9.97 13.57
N SER A 199 -4.17 -10.80 13.93
CA SER A 199 -4.14 -12.24 13.68
C SER A 199 -4.75 -12.56 12.32
N TRP A 200 -4.23 -13.60 11.65
CA TRP A 200 -4.86 -14.11 10.43
C TRP A 200 -6.14 -14.86 10.76
N ILE A 201 -7.24 -14.45 10.17
CA ILE A 201 -8.58 -15.04 10.44
C ILE A 201 -9.30 -15.53 9.18
N ASP A 202 -8.79 -15.29 7.98
CA ASP A 202 -9.44 -15.72 6.74
C ASP A 202 -9.17 -17.21 6.50
N GLY A 203 -10.24 -18.00 6.31
CA GLY A 203 -10.15 -19.43 6.03
C GLY A 203 -10.19 -19.80 4.54
N ARG A 204 -10.41 -18.83 3.63
CA ARG A 204 -10.53 -19.07 2.19
C ARG A 204 -9.17 -19.21 1.50
N PHE A 205 -8.17 -18.53 2.00
CA PHE A 205 -6.79 -18.53 1.51
C PHE A 205 -5.82 -18.22 2.65
N ALA A 206 -4.54 -18.41 2.43
CA ALA A 206 -3.51 -18.09 3.43
C ALA A 206 -2.29 -17.46 2.76
N PRO A 207 -1.59 -16.54 3.45
CA PRO A 207 -0.33 -15.99 2.96
C PRO A 207 0.78 -17.05 2.98
N THR A 208 1.73 -16.96 2.03
CA THR A 208 2.91 -17.82 2.01
C THR A 208 3.84 -17.52 3.18
N ARG A 209 3.90 -16.26 3.60
CA ARG A 209 4.67 -15.78 4.76
C ARG A 209 3.87 -14.73 5.52
N VAL A 210 4.13 -14.61 6.82
CA VAL A 210 3.57 -13.59 7.72
C VAL A 210 4.74 -12.89 8.39
N VAL A 211 4.75 -11.56 8.34
CA VAL A 211 5.85 -10.73 8.89
C VAL A 211 5.30 -9.45 9.53
N GLY A 212 6.14 -8.76 10.29
CA GLY A 212 5.74 -7.53 11.00
C GLY A 212 5.77 -6.27 10.13
N ASN A 213 6.67 -6.21 9.13
CA ASN A 213 6.87 -5.02 8.29
C ASN A 213 7.41 -5.37 6.90
N VAL A 214 7.43 -4.39 6.00
CA VAL A 214 7.83 -4.58 4.60
C VAL A 214 9.31 -4.94 4.43
N ILE A 215 10.19 -4.50 5.33
CA ILE A 215 11.62 -4.83 5.27
C ILE A 215 11.82 -6.34 5.45
N GLN A 216 11.14 -6.92 6.46
CA GLN A 216 11.11 -8.38 6.64
C GLN A 216 10.45 -9.08 5.45
N GLY A 217 9.40 -8.45 4.86
CA GLY A 217 8.72 -8.95 3.68
C GLY A 217 9.63 -9.05 2.46
N LEU A 218 10.38 -7.99 2.15
CA LEU A 218 11.36 -7.98 1.07
C LEU A 218 12.48 -8.98 1.32
N SER A 219 12.99 -9.08 2.55
CA SER A 219 13.98 -10.09 2.92
C SER A 219 13.47 -11.53 2.71
N ALA A 220 12.22 -11.80 3.10
CA ALA A 220 11.59 -13.11 2.90
C ALA A 220 11.39 -13.46 1.42
N VAL A 221 11.06 -12.46 0.60
CA VAL A 221 10.92 -12.61 -0.86
C VAL A 221 12.28 -12.92 -1.50
N MET A 222 13.32 -12.14 -1.18
CA MET A 222 14.68 -12.33 -1.74
C MET A 222 15.32 -13.66 -1.33
N SER A 223 14.95 -14.20 -0.16
CA SER A 223 15.46 -15.47 0.35
C SER A 223 14.68 -16.69 -0.19
N ALA A 224 13.61 -16.47 -0.98
CA ALA A 224 12.83 -17.56 -1.54
C ALA A 224 13.59 -18.25 -2.68
N PRO A 225 13.55 -19.60 -2.76
CA PRO A 225 14.18 -20.30 -3.89
C PRO A 225 13.52 -19.86 -5.21
N ALA A 226 14.36 -19.62 -6.23
CA ALA A 226 13.88 -19.34 -7.58
C ALA A 226 13.04 -20.51 -8.09
N ARG A 227 11.78 -20.25 -8.45
CA ARG A 227 10.84 -21.26 -9.00
C ARG A 227 10.77 -21.19 -10.51
#